data_2b77f4e014944b94c5b1747251d43b2f
#
_entry.id   2b77f4e014944b94c5b1747251d43b2f
#
_cell.length_a   1.000
_cell.length_b   1.000
_cell.length_c   1.000
_cell.angle_alpha   90.00
_cell.angle_beta   90.00
_cell.angle_gamma   90.00
#
_symmetry.space_group_name_H-M   'P 1'
#
loop_
_entity.id
_entity.type
_entity.pdbx_description
1 polymer ?
#
loop_
_entity_poly.entity_id
_entity_poly.type
_entity_poly.pdbx_seq_one_letter_code
_entity_poly.pdbx_strand_id
1 'polypeptide(L)'
;MSKRSSHYGAGTPSERRAVEHAAKCYAILSKHLPVTTTLAELIVLAEVAKGAYADQPVTVSEIVKSSGITRWAVSRIIIRYIESGAIKECKDPTDSRRNLLTWTPASFEMSRDWARDWSELM
;
A
#
# COMPACT_ATOMS: atom_id res chain seq x y z
N MET A 1 38.47 0.33 1.63
CA MET A 1 37.60 -0.46 0.74
C MET A 1 38.10 -0.40 -0.69
N SER A 2 38.25 -1.50 -1.33
CA SER A 2 38.74 -1.49 -2.69
C SER A 2 37.66 -0.97 -3.63
N LYS A 3 38.09 -0.25 -4.64
CA LYS A 3 37.19 0.21 -5.67
C LYS A 3 36.81 -0.96 -6.56
N ARG A 4 35.55 -1.04 -6.90
CA ARG A 4 35.10 -1.96 -7.90
C ARG A 4 35.51 -1.48 -9.29
N SER A 5 35.74 -2.41 -10.14
CA SER A 5 36.06 -2.07 -11.52
C SER A 5 34.88 -1.34 -12.17
N SER A 6 35.23 -0.36 -13.00
CA SER A 6 34.23 0.44 -13.69
C SER A 6 33.35 -0.36 -14.65
N HIS A 7 33.79 -1.55 -15.11
CA HIS A 7 32.98 -2.36 -16.03
C HIS A 7 31.74 -2.99 -15.37
N TYR A 8 31.64 -2.98 -14.05
CA TYR A 8 30.41 -3.35 -13.36
C TYR A 8 29.44 -2.19 -13.21
N GLY A 9 29.89 -0.98 -13.50
CA GLY A 9 29.13 0.21 -13.29
C GLY A 9 29.03 0.59 -11.84
N ALA A 10 28.71 1.81 -11.57
CA ALA A 10 28.43 2.31 -10.25
C ALA A 10 27.53 3.53 -10.40
N GLY A 11 26.47 3.59 -9.64
CA GLY A 11 25.57 4.72 -9.66
C GLY A 11 26.22 5.96 -9.08
N THR A 12 25.63 7.12 -9.38
CA THR A 12 25.97 8.37 -8.73
C THR A 12 25.61 8.30 -7.24
N PRO A 13 26.17 9.17 -6.40
CA PRO A 13 25.76 9.23 -4.99
C PRO A 13 24.24 9.40 -4.80
N SER A 14 23.62 10.19 -5.66
CA SER A 14 22.17 10.41 -5.62
C SER A 14 21.39 9.13 -5.96
N GLU A 15 21.82 8.44 -7.00
CA GLU A 15 21.21 7.17 -7.38
C GLU A 15 21.37 6.09 -6.30
N ARG A 16 22.54 6.02 -5.68
CA ARG A 16 22.78 5.08 -4.57
C ARG A 16 21.85 5.35 -3.40
N ARG A 17 21.69 6.62 -3.02
CA ARG A 17 20.77 6.98 -1.93
C ARG A 17 19.34 6.59 -2.24
N ALA A 18 18.92 6.79 -3.50
CA ALA A 18 17.57 6.41 -3.93
C ALA A 18 17.35 4.90 -3.82
N VAL A 19 18.33 4.11 -4.28
CA VAL A 19 18.23 2.64 -4.21
C VAL A 19 18.26 2.16 -2.76
N GLU A 20 19.10 2.74 -1.92
CA GLU A 20 19.15 2.40 -0.49
C GLU A 20 17.84 2.74 0.20
N HIS A 21 17.24 3.88 -0.14
CA HIS A 21 15.94 4.27 0.41
C HIS A 21 14.86 3.29 -0.03
N ALA A 22 14.83 2.92 -1.31
CA ALA A 22 13.87 1.93 -1.83
C ALA A 22 14.04 0.58 -1.11
N ALA A 23 15.28 0.15 -0.90
CA ALA A 23 15.55 -1.10 -0.19
C ALA A 23 15.01 -1.08 1.24
N LYS A 24 15.13 0.06 1.93
CA LYS A 24 14.55 0.23 3.27
C LYS A 24 13.02 0.17 3.24
N CYS A 25 12.40 0.77 2.23
CA CYS A 25 10.96 0.71 2.04
C CYS A 25 10.49 -0.73 1.84
N TYR A 26 11.17 -1.49 0.98
CA TYR A 26 10.83 -2.88 0.74
C TYR A 26 11.02 -3.75 1.99
N ALA A 27 12.05 -3.45 2.78
CA ALA A 27 12.28 -4.16 4.05
C ALA A 27 11.13 -3.93 5.04
N ILE A 28 10.60 -2.71 5.11
CA ILE A 28 9.42 -2.42 5.93
C ILE A 28 8.22 -3.21 5.44
N LEU A 29 7.97 -3.23 4.13
CA LEU A 29 6.87 -3.99 3.57
C LEU A 29 6.99 -5.48 3.91
N SER A 30 8.17 -6.06 3.76
CA SER A 30 8.39 -7.48 4.03
C SER A 30 8.28 -7.83 5.52
N LYS A 31 8.50 -6.87 6.40
CA LYS A 31 8.33 -7.06 7.85
C LYS A 31 6.85 -7.19 8.23
N HIS A 32 5.98 -6.46 7.54
CA HIS A 32 4.57 -6.34 7.91
C HIS A 32 3.61 -7.13 7.02
N LEU A 33 4.05 -7.56 5.84
CA LEU A 33 3.22 -8.26 4.87
C LEU A 33 3.89 -9.55 4.42
N PRO A 34 3.10 -10.58 4.06
CA PRO A 34 3.66 -11.79 3.47
C PRO A 34 4.44 -11.47 2.20
N VAL A 35 5.57 -12.17 1.98
CA VAL A 35 6.36 -11.97 0.77
C VAL A 35 5.62 -12.35 -0.50
N THR A 36 4.53 -13.09 -0.38
CA THR A 36 3.65 -13.44 -1.50
C THR A 36 2.69 -12.33 -1.88
N THR A 37 2.66 -11.23 -1.14
CA THR A 37 1.80 -10.09 -1.45
C THR A 37 2.21 -9.51 -2.80
N THR A 38 1.24 -9.39 -3.71
CA THR A 38 1.51 -8.88 -5.05
C THR A 38 1.57 -7.36 -5.08
N LEU A 39 2.21 -6.81 -6.11
CA LEU A 39 2.23 -5.36 -6.30
C LEU A 39 0.81 -4.80 -6.44
N ALA A 40 -0.06 -5.49 -7.16
CA ALA A 40 -1.45 -5.07 -7.31
C ALA A 40 -2.15 -4.97 -5.95
N GLU A 41 -1.94 -5.95 -5.07
CA GLU A 41 -2.49 -5.91 -3.72
C GLU A 41 -1.96 -4.71 -2.93
N LEU A 42 -0.65 -4.44 -3.02
CA LEU A 42 -0.04 -3.31 -2.34
C LEU A 42 -0.63 -1.97 -2.81
N ILE A 43 -0.84 -1.83 -4.11
CA ILE A 43 -1.42 -0.61 -4.68
C ILE A 43 -2.84 -0.41 -4.17
N VAL A 44 -3.66 -1.47 -4.20
CA VAL A 44 -5.05 -1.41 -3.73
C VAL A 44 -5.09 -1.09 -2.23
N LEU A 45 -4.28 -1.78 -1.43
CA LEU A 45 -4.22 -1.54 0.00
C LEU A 45 -3.78 -0.11 0.32
N ALA A 46 -2.82 0.43 -0.44
CA ALA A 46 -2.36 1.81 -0.26
C ALA A 46 -3.47 2.81 -0.54
N GLU A 47 -4.29 2.58 -1.57
CA GLU A 47 -5.41 3.46 -1.87
C GLU A 47 -6.47 3.45 -0.77
N VAL A 48 -6.78 2.26 -0.24
CA VAL A 48 -7.71 2.15 0.89
C VAL A 48 -7.13 2.85 2.13
N ALA A 49 -5.84 2.64 2.41
CA ALA A 49 -5.16 3.24 3.54
C ALA A 49 -5.16 4.78 3.46
N LYS A 50 -4.86 5.33 2.30
CA LYS A 50 -4.87 6.78 2.10
C LYS A 50 -6.23 7.37 2.46
N GLY A 51 -7.30 6.77 1.95
CA GLY A 51 -8.65 7.22 2.24
C GLY A 51 -9.02 7.06 3.71
N ALA A 52 -8.66 5.93 4.30
CA ALA A 52 -8.96 5.64 5.70
C ALA A 52 -8.29 6.64 6.64
N TYR A 53 -7.01 6.92 6.43
CA TYR A 53 -6.27 7.86 7.28
C TYR A 53 -6.67 9.32 7.04
N ALA A 54 -7.18 9.65 5.87
CA ALA A 54 -7.66 11.00 5.55
C ALA A 54 -9.13 11.21 5.91
N ASP A 55 -9.80 10.20 6.46
CA ASP A 55 -11.23 10.21 6.71
C ASP A 55 -12.03 10.50 5.44
N GLN A 56 -11.55 9.98 4.32
CA GLN A 56 -12.19 10.07 3.01
C GLN A 56 -12.16 8.69 2.34
N PRO A 57 -13.00 7.75 2.82
CA PRO A 57 -13.02 6.39 2.31
C PRO A 57 -13.29 6.35 0.81
N VAL A 58 -12.67 5.41 0.14
CA VAL A 58 -12.71 5.29 -1.33
C VAL A 58 -13.68 4.21 -1.77
N THR A 59 -14.06 4.27 -3.06
CA THR A 59 -14.86 3.23 -3.71
C THR A 59 -13.96 2.39 -4.62
N VAL A 60 -14.44 1.21 -5.04
CA VAL A 60 -13.76 0.38 -6.04
C VAL A 60 -13.50 1.19 -7.31
N SER A 61 -14.49 1.97 -7.77
CA SER A 61 -14.35 2.78 -8.99
C SER A 61 -13.21 3.80 -8.89
N GLU A 62 -13.07 4.43 -7.74
CA GLU A 62 -12.00 5.39 -7.50
C GLU A 62 -10.62 4.71 -7.52
N ILE A 63 -10.52 3.51 -6.94
CA ILE A 63 -9.27 2.74 -6.97
C ILE A 63 -8.93 2.34 -8.41
N VAL A 64 -9.90 1.86 -9.17
CA VAL A 64 -9.70 1.50 -10.59
C VAL A 64 -9.17 2.70 -11.36
N LYS A 65 -9.79 3.87 -11.17
CA LYS A 65 -9.42 5.09 -11.88
C LYS A 65 -8.00 5.54 -11.54
N SER A 66 -7.63 5.50 -10.26
CA SER A 66 -6.32 6.00 -9.83
C SER A 66 -5.19 5.01 -10.10
N SER A 67 -5.45 3.71 -10.02
CA SER A 67 -4.42 2.68 -10.11
C SER A 67 -4.18 2.15 -11.52
N GLY A 68 -5.19 2.23 -12.38
CA GLY A 68 -5.14 1.58 -13.69
C GLY A 68 -5.31 0.05 -13.63
N ILE A 69 -5.54 -0.51 -12.46
CA ILE A 69 -5.80 -1.95 -12.29
C ILE A 69 -7.25 -2.21 -12.73
N THR A 70 -7.52 -3.35 -13.36
CA THR A 70 -8.86 -3.65 -13.83
C THR A 70 -9.84 -3.76 -12.67
N ARG A 71 -11.09 -3.42 -12.94
CA ARG A 71 -12.16 -3.52 -11.93
C ARG A 71 -12.26 -4.95 -11.37
N TRP A 72 -12.12 -5.94 -12.24
CA TRP A 72 -12.19 -7.34 -11.82
C TRP A 72 -11.09 -7.65 -10.79
N ALA A 73 -9.86 -7.23 -11.07
CA ALA A 73 -8.73 -7.49 -10.17
C ALA A 73 -8.89 -6.71 -8.85
N VAL A 74 -9.27 -5.43 -8.92
CA VAL A 74 -9.52 -4.63 -7.71
C VAL A 74 -10.60 -5.28 -6.86
N SER A 75 -11.72 -5.66 -7.47
CA SER A 75 -12.85 -6.27 -6.74
C SER A 75 -12.43 -7.57 -6.04
N ARG A 76 -11.66 -8.42 -6.71
CA ARG A 76 -11.19 -9.67 -6.12
C ARG A 76 -10.28 -9.42 -4.91
N ILE A 77 -9.38 -8.45 -5.04
CA ILE A 77 -8.48 -8.08 -3.94
C ILE A 77 -9.31 -7.56 -2.75
N ILE A 78 -10.24 -6.65 -3.01
CA ILE A 78 -11.09 -6.07 -1.96
C ILE A 78 -11.90 -7.16 -1.24
N ILE A 79 -12.53 -8.06 -1.98
CA ILE A 79 -13.31 -9.15 -1.39
C ILE A 79 -12.45 -9.99 -0.45
N ARG A 80 -11.25 -10.33 -0.90
CA ARG A 80 -10.32 -11.13 -0.08
C ARG A 80 -9.98 -10.42 1.24
N TYR A 81 -9.72 -9.13 1.19
CA TYR A 81 -9.37 -8.37 2.40
C TYR A 81 -10.58 -8.03 3.27
N ILE A 82 -11.78 -7.99 2.71
CA ILE A 82 -13.01 -7.94 3.50
C ILE A 82 -13.19 -9.25 4.26
N GLU A 83 -13.01 -10.37 3.59
CA GLU A 83 -13.14 -11.69 4.21
C GLU A 83 -12.10 -11.91 5.30
N SER A 84 -10.91 -11.35 5.15
CA SER A 84 -9.86 -11.45 6.18
C SER A 84 -10.09 -10.54 7.38
N GLY A 85 -11.04 -9.61 7.31
CA GLY A 85 -11.30 -8.66 8.36
C GLY A 85 -10.42 -7.41 8.31
N ALA A 86 -9.64 -7.23 7.25
CA ALA A 86 -8.76 -6.07 7.12
C ALA A 86 -9.50 -4.83 6.59
N ILE A 87 -10.42 -5.03 5.67
CA ILE A 87 -11.20 -3.96 5.05
C ILE A 87 -12.67 -4.14 5.42
N LYS A 88 -13.35 -3.03 5.63
CA LYS A 88 -14.78 -3.03 5.83
C LYS A 88 -15.44 -2.14 4.78
N GLU A 89 -16.60 -2.59 4.32
CA GLU A 89 -17.40 -1.87 3.34
C GLU A 89 -18.65 -1.32 4.01
N CYS A 90 -19.00 -0.08 3.72
CA CYS A 90 -20.22 0.52 4.24
C CYS A 90 -20.82 1.46 3.19
N LYS A 91 -22.13 1.67 3.29
CA LYS A 91 -22.83 2.58 2.39
C LYS A 91 -22.43 4.01 2.69
N ASP A 92 -22.31 4.81 1.62
CA ASP A 92 -22.13 6.25 1.74
C ASP A 92 -23.40 6.85 2.35
N PRO A 93 -23.29 7.59 3.46
CA PRO A 93 -24.47 8.21 4.08
C PRO A 93 -25.21 9.21 3.18
N THR A 94 -24.50 9.79 2.20
CA THR A 94 -25.07 10.79 1.29
C THR A 94 -25.48 10.22 -0.05
N ASP A 95 -25.03 9.01 -0.41
CA ASP A 95 -25.39 8.35 -1.67
C ASP A 95 -25.32 6.83 -1.47
N SER A 96 -26.48 6.23 -1.21
CA SER A 96 -26.59 4.80 -0.91
C SER A 96 -26.15 3.87 -2.05
N ARG A 97 -25.92 4.42 -3.25
CA ARG A 97 -25.40 3.63 -4.38
C ARG A 97 -23.89 3.43 -4.28
N ARG A 98 -23.20 4.21 -3.43
CA ARG A 98 -21.75 4.14 -3.25
C ARG A 98 -21.42 3.25 -2.07
N ASN A 99 -20.48 2.33 -2.27
CA ASN A 99 -19.92 1.51 -1.21
C ASN A 99 -18.53 2.02 -0.89
N LEU A 100 -18.36 2.47 0.36
CA LEU A 100 -17.11 3.05 0.84
C LEU A 100 -16.26 1.97 1.50
N LEU A 101 -14.98 1.99 1.20
CA LEU A 101 -14.01 1.02 1.70
C LEU A 101 -13.08 1.72 2.68
N THR A 102 -12.91 1.13 3.85
CA THR A 102 -12.00 1.67 4.87
C THR A 102 -11.37 0.53 5.66
N TRP A 103 -10.39 0.88 6.49
CA TRP A 103 -9.81 -0.09 7.42
C TRP A 103 -10.78 -0.45 8.51
N THR A 104 -10.71 -1.69 8.98
CA THR A 104 -11.35 -2.08 10.24
C THR A 104 -10.55 -1.49 11.41
N PRO A 105 -11.14 -1.39 12.62
CA PRO A 105 -10.38 -0.98 13.80
C PRO A 105 -9.15 -1.85 14.05
N ALA A 106 -9.24 -3.16 13.79
CA ALA A 106 -8.12 -4.08 13.92
C ALA A 106 -6.99 -3.71 12.96
N SER A 107 -7.31 -3.32 11.72
CA SER A 107 -6.30 -2.89 10.74
C SER A 107 -5.63 -1.59 11.15
N PHE A 108 -6.37 -0.62 11.68
CA PHE A 108 -5.75 0.60 12.20
C PHE A 108 -4.76 0.30 13.31
N GLU A 109 -5.11 -0.62 14.20
CA GLU A 109 -4.21 -1.00 15.28
C GLU A 109 -2.96 -1.71 14.77
N MET A 110 -3.11 -2.68 13.87
CA MET A 110 -1.98 -3.39 13.26
C MET A 110 -1.07 -2.46 12.46
N SER A 111 -1.63 -1.45 11.82
CA SER A 111 -0.86 -0.56 10.97
C SER A 111 -0.07 0.52 11.72
N ARG A 112 -0.24 0.64 13.04
CA ARG A 112 0.51 1.62 13.83
C ARG A 112 2.01 1.39 13.79
N ASP A 113 2.45 0.16 13.95
CA ASP A 113 3.87 -0.18 13.89
C ASP A 113 4.43 0.05 12.50
N TRP A 114 3.66 -0.32 11.49
CA TRP A 114 3.98 -0.08 10.10
C TRP A 114 4.14 1.42 9.82
N ALA A 115 3.18 2.22 10.26
CA ALA A 115 3.23 3.68 10.08
C ALA A 115 4.43 4.30 10.80
N ARG A 116 4.77 3.78 11.97
CA ARG A 116 5.95 4.23 12.72
C ARG A 116 7.23 3.96 11.94
N ASP A 117 7.37 2.74 11.41
CA ASP A 117 8.54 2.35 10.63
C ASP A 117 8.71 3.27 9.41
N TRP A 118 7.61 3.58 8.73
CA TRP A 118 7.63 4.49 7.58
C TRP A 118 8.01 5.92 7.98
N SER A 119 7.46 6.40 9.10
CA SER A 119 7.75 7.77 9.54
C SER A 119 9.21 7.97 9.91
N GLU A 120 9.89 6.92 10.34
CA GLU A 120 11.34 6.98 10.64
C GLU A 120 12.20 7.15 9.39
N LEU A 121 11.66 6.88 8.20
CA LEU A 121 12.35 7.07 6.92
C LEU A 121 12.19 8.48 6.35
N MET A 122 11.25 9.24 6.86
CA MET A 122 10.90 10.56 6.32
C MET A 122 11.81 11.67 6.83
#